data_c66990a1cafb54379fcc7fe18a404eee
#
_entry.id   c66990a1cafb54379fcc7fe18a404eee
#
_cell.length_a   1.000
_cell.length_b   1.000
_cell.length_c   1.000
_cell.angle_alpha   90.00
_cell.angle_beta   90.00
_cell.angle_gamma   90.00
#
_symmetry.space_group_name_H-M   'P 1'
#
loop_
_entity.id
_entity.type
_entity.pdbx_description
1 polymer ?
#
loop_
_entity_poly.entity_id
_entity_poly.type
_entity_poly.pdbx_seq_one_letter_code
_entity_poly.pdbx_strand_id
1 'polypeptide(L)'
;MATSPKQAALKAIGGGHESTRLNPAFTFDTLVTGKGNQLARAAALQIAENPGDPAYNPLFVYGGVGLGKTHLIQAIGNHVYQKNPQAKIRYIHAERYVADIMRAYQHKAFDEFKRYYHSLDLLLIDDIQFFAGKNRTQEEFFYAFNALIEGGKQVIMTCDSYPKQIEGMEERLISRFS
;
A
#
# COMPACT_ATOMS: atom_id res chain seq x y z
N MET A 1 -17.63 17.86 -21.98
CA MET A 1 -17.71 18.58 -20.71
C MET A 1 -16.48 18.28 -19.86
N ALA A 2 -15.78 19.29 -19.41
CA ALA A 2 -14.59 19.10 -18.58
C ALA A 2 -14.99 18.60 -17.19
N THR A 3 -14.36 17.53 -16.73
CA THR A 3 -14.56 16.97 -15.40
C THR A 3 -13.82 17.82 -14.39
N SER A 4 -14.44 18.19 -13.26
CA SER A 4 -13.75 18.90 -12.19
C SER A 4 -12.63 18.04 -11.60
N PRO A 5 -11.57 18.64 -10.99
CA PRO A 5 -10.52 17.86 -10.33
C PRO A 5 -11.07 16.90 -9.29
N LYS A 6 -12.10 17.30 -8.53
CA LYS A 6 -12.74 16.43 -7.55
C LYS A 6 -13.45 15.25 -8.22
N GLN A 7 -14.19 15.49 -9.30
CA GLN A 7 -14.88 14.45 -10.05
C GLN A 7 -13.89 13.50 -10.72
N ALA A 8 -12.79 14.01 -11.25
CA ALA A 8 -11.73 13.18 -11.83
C ALA A 8 -11.10 12.28 -10.78
N ALA A 9 -10.85 12.81 -9.57
CA ALA A 9 -10.32 12.04 -8.44
C ALA A 9 -11.29 10.95 -8.01
N LEU A 10 -12.59 11.26 -7.92
CA LEU A 10 -13.62 10.28 -7.57
C LEU A 10 -13.77 9.20 -8.63
N LYS A 11 -13.67 9.57 -9.91
CA LYS A 11 -13.70 8.63 -11.03
C LYS A 11 -12.51 7.66 -10.99
N ALA A 12 -11.33 8.16 -10.64
CA ALA A 12 -10.13 7.34 -10.50
C ALA A 12 -10.26 6.32 -9.36
N ILE A 13 -11.16 6.55 -8.41
CA ILE A 13 -11.45 5.68 -7.28
C ILE A 13 -12.50 4.62 -7.63
N GLY A 14 -13.26 4.82 -8.71
CA GLY A 14 -14.35 3.93 -9.09
C GLY A 14 -13.88 2.67 -9.79
N GLY A 15 -14.20 1.53 -9.37
CA GLY A 15 -14.09 0.15 -9.82
C GLY A 15 -13.12 -0.21 -10.96
N GLY A 16 -12.81 -1.50 -11.09
CA GLY A 16 -11.98 -2.07 -12.15
C GLY A 16 -10.50 -2.11 -11.83
N HIS A 17 -9.74 -2.80 -12.68
CA HIS A 17 -8.30 -3.00 -12.47
C HIS A 17 -7.51 -1.68 -12.52
N GLU A 18 -7.97 -0.73 -13.32
CA GLU A 18 -7.29 0.58 -13.43
C GLU A 18 -7.26 1.35 -12.12
N SER A 19 -8.33 1.24 -11.30
CA SER A 19 -8.40 1.92 -10.01
C SER A 19 -7.41 1.37 -8.99
N THR A 20 -6.92 0.15 -9.18
CA THR A 20 -5.92 -0.46 -8.30
C THR A 20 -4.54 0.17 -8.46
N ARG A 21 -4.25 0.75 -9.61
CA ARG A 21 -2.93 1.26 -10.02
C ARG A 21 -1.85 0.18 -10.08
N LEU A 22 -2.24 -1.09 -10.11
CA LEU A 22 -1.32 -2.20 -10.29
C LEU A 22 -0.85 -2.29 -11.73
N ASN A 23 0.41 -2.71 -11.91
CA ASN A 23 0.94 -3.07 -13.22
C ASN A 23 0.64 -4.55 -13.45
N PRO A 24 -0.20 -4.91 -14.45
CA PRO A 24 -0.57 -6.31 -14.68
C PRO A 24 0.61 -7.22 -15.04
N ALA A 25 1.72 -6.66 -15.48
CA ALA A 25 2.93 -7.44 -15.81
C ALA A 25 3.67 -7.94 -14.57
N PHE A 26 3.42 -7.36 -13.39
CA PHE A 26 4.09 -7.76 -12.17
C PHE A 26 3.34 -8.89 -11.48
N THR A 27 3.66 -10.12 -11.87
CA THR A 27 3.05 -11.34 -11.33
C THR A 27 4.10 -12.21 -10.63
N PHE A 28 3.64 -13.23 -9.91
CA PHE A 28 4.56 -14.22 -9.32
C PHE A 28 5.35 -14.98 -10.39
N ASP A 29 4.75 -15.22 -11.55
CA ASP A 29 5.41 -15.92 -12.65
C ASP A 29 6.54 -15.10 -13.26
N THR A 30 6.41 -13.78 -13.28
CA THR A 30 7.44 -12.88 -13.83
C THR A 30 8.46 -12.43 -12.79
N LEU A 31 8.27 -12.77 -11.52
CA LEU A 31 9.19 -12.41 -10.45
C LEU A 31 10.46 -13.26 -10.50
N VAL A 32 11.62 -12.58 -10.60
CA VAL A 32 12.90 -13.26 -10.54
C VAL A 32 13.17 -13.69 -9.10
N THR A 33 13.22 -15.01 -8.87
CA THR A 33 13.45 -15.57 -7.53
C THR A 33 14.95 -15.75 -7.30
N GLY A 34 15.46 -15.13 -6.24
CA GLY A 34 16.83 -15.28 -5.77
C GLY A 34 16.88 -15.66 -4.31
N LYS A 35 18.07 -15.92 -3.78
CA LYS A 35 18.24 -16.31 -2.37
C LYS A 35 17.75 -15.21 -1.42
N GLY A 36 17.84 -13.93 -1.83
CA GLY A 36 17.48 -12.79 -0.97
C GLY A 36 15.99 -12.55 -0.81
N ASN A 37 15.12 -13.16 -1.65
CA ASN A 37 13.68 -12.90 -1.60
C ASN A 37 12.82 -14.15 -1.40
N GLN A 38 13.41 -15.29 -1.11
CA GLN A 38 12.65 -16.55 -0.96
C GLN A 38 11.65 -16.50 0.20
N LEU A 39 12.07 -15.99 1.36
CA LEU A 39 11.18 -15.88 2.53
C LEU A 39 10.06 -14.88 2.27
N ALA A 40 10.39 -13.73 1.68
CA ALA A 40 9.40 -12.71 1.33
C ALA A 40 8.40 -13.26 0.31
N ARG A 41 8.88 -14.02 -0.67
CA ARG A 41 8.01 -14.63 -1.68
C ARG A 41 7.07 -15.66 -1.05
N ALA A 42 7.57 -16.48 -0.11
CA ALA A 42 6.73 -17.46 0.59
C ALA A 42 5.63 -16.78 1.41
N ALA A 43 5.97 -15.73 2.17
CA ALA A 43 4.99 -14.95 2.91
C ALA A 43 3.98 -14.29 1.97
N ALA A 44 4.46 -13.76 0.86
CA ALA A 44 3.61 -13.10 -0.15
C ALA A 44 2.58 -14.07 -0.73
N LEU A 45 2.98 -15.31 -1.01
CA LEU A 45 2.05 -16.33 -1.52
C LEU A 45 0.98 -16.67 -0.49
N GLN A 46 1.32 -16.74 0.79
CA GLN A 46 0.34 -16.96 1.85
C GLN A 46 -0.67 -15.83 1.93
N ILE A 47 -0.22 -14.59 1.86
CA ILE A 47 -1.09 -13.41 1.88
C ILE A 47 -1.98 -13.39 0.64
N ALA A 48 -1.44 -13.71 -0.53
CA ALA A 48 -2.20 -13.73 -1.78
C ALA A 48 -3.35 -14.75 -1.72
N GLU A 49 -3.14 -15.87 -1.03
CA GLU A 49 -4.17 -16.89 -0.84
C GLU A 49 -5.19 -16.51 0.24
N ASN A 50 -4.75 -15.80 1.30
CA ASN A 50 -5.62 -15.46 2.43
C ASN A 50 -5.30 -14.05 2.95
N PRO A 51 -5.72 -13.00 2.23
CA PRO A 51 -5.49 -11.62 2.67
C PRO A 51 -6.17 -11.33 4.00
N GLY A 52 -5.47 -10.62 4.87
CA GLY A 52 -6.00 -10.26 6.20
C GLY A 52 -5.68 -11.26 7.29
N ASP A 53 -4.98 -12.37 6.99
CA ASP A 53 -4.54 -13.32 8.00
C ASP A 53 -3.65 -12.58 9.04
N PRO A 54 -4.03 -12.59 10.34
CA PRO A 54 -3.27 -11.87 11.36
C PRO A 54 -1.80 -12.30 11.46
N ALA A 55 -1.46 -13.51 11.05
CA ALA A 55 -0.08 -14.01 11.07
C ALA A 55 0.82 -13.21 10.12
N TYR A 56 0.26 -12.61 9.08
CA TYR A 56 1.00 -11.89 8.05
C TYR A 56 0.49 -10.46 7.84
N ASN A 57 -0.21 -9.88 8.80
CA ASN A 57 -0.81 -8.56 8.66
C ASN A 57 -0.43 -7.64 9.82
N PRO A 58 0.31 -6.57 9.60
CA PRO A 58 0.81 -6.10 8.31
C PRO A 58 2.03 -6.89 7.82
N LEU A 59 2.27 -6.89 6.51
CA LEU A 59 3.54 -7.36 5.96
C LEU A 59 4.43 -6.16 5.67
N PHE A 60 5.66 -6.22 6.17
CA PHE A 60 6.66 -5.21 5.93
C PHE A 60 7.85 -5.85 5.21
N VAL A 61 8.11 -5.37 3.98
CA VAL A 61 9.21 -5.88 3.15
C VAL A 61 10.27 -4.78 3.08
N TYR A 62 11.46 -5.09 3.58
CA TYR A 62 12.54 -4.11 3.58
C TYR A 62 13.82 -4.70 2.97
N GLY A 63 14.67 -3.82 2.48
CA GLY A 63 15.94 -4.20 1.87
C GLY A 63 16.36 -3.21 0.80
N GLY A 64 17.60 -3.36 0.35
CA GLY A 64 18.19 -2.47 -0.64
C GLY A 64 17.57 -2.60 -2.02
N VAL A 65 18.02 -1.72 -2.91
CA VAL A 65 17.60 -1.69 -4.31
C VAL A 65 17.93 -3.02 -4.98
N GLY A 66 17.04 -3.50 -5.85
CA GLY A 66 17.26 -4.72 -6.63
C GLY A 66 16.72 -6.00 -6.02
N LEU A 67 16.02 -5.92 -4.87
CA LEU A 67 15.41 -7.10 -4.25
C LEU A 67 14.00 -7.39 -4.79
N GLY A 68 13.51 -6.60 -5.76
CA GLY A 68 12.22 -6.84 -6.39
C GLY A 68 11.02 -6.58 -5.47
N LYS A 69 11.15 -5.68 -4.50
CA LYS A 69 10.08 -5.36 -3.54
C LYS A 69 8.81 -4.88 -4.23
N THR A 70 8.93 -3.93 -5.13
CA THR A 70 7.78 -3.38 -5.89
C THR A 70 7.07 -4.47 -6.68
N HIS A 71 7.85 -5.31 -7.37
CA HIS A 71 7.29 -6.43 -8.14
C HIS A 71 6.55 -7.39 -7.21
N LEU A 72 7.15 -7.72 -6.07
CA LEU A 72 6.58 -8.68 -5.13
C LEU A 72 5.23 -8.21 -4.59
N ILE A 73 5.13 -6.97 -4.11
CA ILE A 73 3.87 -6.49 -3.55
C ILE A 73 2.80 -6.33 -4.63
N GLN A 74 3.17 -5.92 -5.84
CA GLN A 74 2.22 -5.85 -6.94
C GLN A 74 1.76 -7.23 -7.41
N ALA A 75 2.63 -8.24 -7.34
CA ALA A 75 2.24 -9.62 -7.61
C ALA A 75 1.16 -10.09 -6.66
N ILE A 76 1.27 -9.75 -5.37
CA ILE A 76 0.22 -10.05 -4.38
C ILE A 76 -1.09 -9.38 -4.81
N GLY A 77 -1.05 -8.10 -5.13
CA GLY A 77 -2.24 -7.35 -5.54
C GLY A 77 -2.90 -7.93 -6.78
N ASN A 78 -2.11 -8.27 -7.80
CA ASN A 78 -2.63 -8.88 -9.02
C ASN A 78 -3.27 -10.25 -8.76
N HIS A 79 -2.67 -11.05 -7.90
CA HIS A 79 -3.22 -12.36 -7.53
C HIS A 79 -4.56 -12.21 -6.81
N VAL A 80 -4.64 -11.31 -5.83
CA VAL A 80 -5.88 -11.04 -5.10
C VAL A 80 -6.97 -10.54 -6.06
N TYR A 81 -6.61 -9.63 -6.97
CA TYR A 81 -7.57 -9.12 -7.95
C TYR A 81 -8.10 -10.22 -8.86
N GLN A 82 -7.24 -11.12 -9.33
CA GLN A 82 -7.66 -12.23 -10.19
C GLN A 82 -8.64 -13.16 -9.48
N LYS A 83 -8.42 -13.42 -8.20
CA LYS A 83 -9.31 -14.27 -7.41
C LYS A 83 -10.62 -13.58 -7.06
N ASN A 84 -10.58 -12.28 -6.82
CA ASN A 84 -11.75 -11.49 -6.43
C ASN A 84 -11.71 -10.12 -7.09
N PRO A 85 -12.27 -9.99 -8.31
CA PRO A 85 -12.31 -8.69 -8.99
C PRO A 85 -13.11 -7.61 -8.27
N GLN A 86 -13.92 -7.99 -7.25
CA GLN A 86 -14.67 -7.04 -6.45
C GLN A 86 -13.86 -6.48 -5.28
N ALA A 87 -12.69 -7.04 -4.99
CA ALA A 87 -11.83 -6.55 -3.92
C ALA A 87 -11.36 -5.12 -4.23
N LYS A 88 -11.43 -4.26 -3.22
CA LYS A 88 -10.95 -2.88 -3.32
C LYS A 88 -9.46 -2.84 -3.00
N ILE A 89 -8.65 -2.75 -4.03
CA ILE A 89 -7.19 -2.81 -3.94
C ILE A 89 -6.61 -1.49 -4.40
N ARG A 90 -5.59 -1.01 -3.69
CA ARG A 90 -4.85 0.16 -4.11
C ARG A 90 -3.35 -0.05 -3.90
N TYR A 91 -2.60 0.09 -5.00
CA TYR A 91 -1.15 0.25 -4.97
C TYR A 91 -0.83 1.74 -5.05
N ILE A 92 0.07 2.21 -4.18
CA ILE A 92 0.53 3.59 -4.25
C ILE A 92 1.97 3.69 -3.73
N HIS A 93 2.78 4.51 -4.40
CA HIS A 93 4.09 4.91 -3.89
C HIS A 93 3.90 5.96 -2.79
N ALA A 94 4.68 5.87 -1.72
CA ALA A 94 4.54 6.77 -0.57
C ALA A 94 4.69 8.24 -0.95
N GLU A 95 5.57 8.57 -1.90
CA GLU A 95 5.72 9.94 -2.39
C GLU A 95 4.42 10.45 -3.03
N ARG A 96 3.73 9.61 -3.79
CA ARG A 96 2.43 9.95 -4.39
C ARG A 96 1.36 10.09 -3.33
N TYR A 97 1.39 9.24 -2.31
CA TYR A 97 0.45 9.33 -1.18
C TYR A 97 0.58 10.69 -0.48
N VAL A 98 1.81 11.16 -0.23
CA VAL A 98 2.05 12.49 0.34
C VAL A 98 1.44 13.57 -0.54
N ALA A 99 1.69 13.51 -1.85
CA ALA A 99 1.17 14.50 -2.79
C ALA A 99 -0.36 14.48 -2.83
N ASP A 100 -0.97 13.30 -2.79
CA ASP A 100 -2.44 13.16 -2.83
C ASP A 100 -3.09 13.70 -1.56
N ILE A 101 -2.48 13.49 -0.38
CA ILE A 101 -2.95 14.10 0.89
C ILE A 101 -2.95 15.62 0.78
N MET A 102 -1.83 16.20 0.33
CA MET A 102 -1.69 17.64 0.18
C MET A 102 -2.76 18.20 -0.75
N ARG A 103 -2.97 17.52 -1.88
CA ARG A 103 -3.97 17.93 -2.86
C ARG A 103 -5.39 17.84 -2.31
N ALA A 104 -5.67 16.79 -1.53
CA ALA A 104 -6.98 16.62 -0.89
C ALA A 104 -7.28 17.76 0.07
N TYR A 105 -6.31 18.21 0.85
CA TYR A 105 -6.48 19.39 1.72
C TYR A 105 -6.73 20.65 0.92
N GLN A 106 -5.97 20.89 -0.15
CA GLN A 106 -6.10 22.08 -0.99
C GLN A 106 -7.48 22.18 -1.64
N HIS A 107 -8.06 21.04 -2.04
CA HIS A 107 -9.35 20.99 -2.74
C HIS A 107 -10.52 20.67 -1.80
N LYS A 108 -10.31 20.70 -0.48
CA LYS A 108 -11.35 20.39 0.53
C LYS A 108 -12.00 19.02 0.28
N ALA A 109 -11.22 18.07 -0.20
CA ALA A 109 -11.66 16.70 -0.51
C ALA A 109 -11.05 15.67 0.45
N PHE A 110 -10.64 16.11 1.64
CA PHE A 110 -9.95 15.24 2.59
C PHE A 110 -10.87 14.14 3.13
N ASP A 111 -12.14 14.44 3.38
CA ASP A 111 -13.07 13.44 3.89
C ASP A 111 -13.27 12.30 2.89
N GLU A 112 -13.36 12.61 1.60
CA GLU A 112 -13.45 11.61 0.54
C GLU A 112 -12.17 10.79 0.45
N PHE A 113 -11.00 11.43 0.56
CA PHE A 113 -9.71 10.76 0.57
C PHE A 113 -9.63 9.76 1.73
N LYS A 114 -9.96 10.20 2.94
CA LYS A 114 -9.97 9.37 4.13
C LYS A 114 -10.93 8.18 3.98
N ARG A 115 -12.14 8.43 3.53
CA ARG A 115 -13.16 7.40 3.34
C ARG A 115 -12.69 6.36 2.34
N TYR A 116 -12.06 6.79 1.26
CA TYR A 116 -11.53 5.87 0.25
C TYR A 116 -10.49 4.93 0.85
N TYR A 117 -9.47 5.47 1.51
CA TYR A 117 -8.41 4.62 2.05
C TYR A 117 -8.89 3.71 3.16
N HIS A 118 -9.85 4.15 3.99
CA HIS A 118 -10.42 3.32 5.03
C HIS A 118 -11.35 2.22 4.50
N SER A 119 -11.76 2.28 3.25
CA SER A 119 -12.65 1.30 2.63
C SER A 119 -11.94 0.18 1.89
N LEU A 120 -10.62 0.25 1.77
CA LEU A 120 -9.86 -0.73 0.99
C LEU A 120 -9.87 -2.11 1.65
N ASP A 121 -9.80 -3.15 0.82
CA ASP A 121 -9.58 -4.52 1.27
C ASP A 121 -8.09 -4.86 1.32
N LEU A 122 -7.30 -4.25 0.44
CA LEU A 122 -5.86 -4.45 0.36
C LEU A 122 -5.18 -3.13 0.02
N LEU A 123 -4.25 -2.71 0.88
CA LEU A 123 -3.45 -1.51 0.66
C LEU A 123 -1.98 -1.88 0.51
N LEU A 124 -1.38 -1.47 -0.60
CA LEU A 124 0.02 -1.72 -0.93
C LEU A 124 0.73 -0.37 -1.02
N ILE A 125 1.58 -0.07 -0.04
CA ILE A 125 2.34 1.19 -0.03
C ILE A 125 3.83 0.91 -0.21
N ASP A 126 4.39 1.52 -1.26
CA ASP A 126 5.77 1.33 -1.66
C ASP A 126 6.65 2.46 -1.15
N ASP A 127 7.83 2.13 -0.63
CA ASP A 127 8.88 3.07 -0.23
C ASP A 127 8.44 4.04 0.88
N ILE A 128 8.01 3.50 2.01
CA ILE A 128 7.51 4.33 3.13
C ILE A 128 8.58 5.22 3.76
N GLN A 129 9.86 5.05 3.44
CA GLN A 129 10.90 5.99 3.88
C GLN A 129 10.62 7.43 3.42
N PHE A 130 9.83 7.61 2.36
CA PHE A 130 9.42 8.93 1.90
C PHE A 130 8.46 9.63 2.88
N PHE A 131 7.94 8.93 3.89
CA PHE A 131 7.16 9.55 4.96
C PHE A 131 8.03 10.25 6.01
N ALA A 132 9.35 10.02 5.99
CA ALA A 132 10.26 10.60 6.98
C ALA A 132 10.14 12.13 7.01
N GLY A 133 9.97 12.71 8.19
CA GLY A 133 9.78 14.14 8.36
C GLY A 133 8.41 14.69 7.97
N LYS A 134 7.51 13.86 7.48
CA LYS A 134 6.16 14.28 7.07
C LYS A 134 5.16 13.92 8.15
N ASN A 135 5.15 14.68 9.25
CA ASN A 135 4.40 14.33 10.45
C ASN A 135 2.90 14.18 10.20
N ARG A 136 2.30 15.10 9.43
CA ARG A 136 0.88 15.04 9.14
C ARG A 136 0.51 13.83 8.29
N THR A 137 1.34 13.52 7.29
CA THR A 137 1.15 12.33 6.46
C THR A 137 1.26 11.06 7.31
N GLN A 138 2.23 10.99 8.21
CA GLN A 138 2.40 9.85 9.10
C GLN A 138 1.17 9.67 9.99
N GLU A 139 0.62 10.76 10.53
CA GLU A 139 -0.58 10.72 11.37
C GLU A 139 -1.78 10.17 10.61
N GLU A 140 -2.02 10.68 9.41
CA GLU A 140 -3.15 10.24 8.58
C GLU A 140 -2.98 8.80 8.12
N PHE A 141 -1.75 8.42 7.76
CA PHE A 141 -1.46 7.04 7.41
C PHE A 141 -1.69 6.10 8.59
N PHE A 142 -1.29 6.53 9.80
CA PHE A 142 -1.50 5.75 11.02
C PHE A 142 -2.98 5.47 11.27
N TYR A 143 -3.85 6.46 11.07
CA TYR A 143 -5.29 6.27 11.22
C TYR A 143 -5.85 5.29 10.19
N ALA A 144 -5.45 5.43 8.92
CA ALA A 144 -5.89 4.51 7.87
C ALA A 144 -5.39 3.09 8.14
N PHE A 145 -4.13 2.96 8.52
CA PHE A 145 -3.50 1.69 8.87
C PHE A 145 -4.27 0.97 9.98
N ASN A 146 -4.53 1.68 11.08
CA ASN A 146 -5.26 1.10 12.21
C ASN A 146 -6.67 0.68 11.81
N ALA A 147 -7.39 1.50 11.06
CA ALA A 147 -8.73 1.17 10.61
C ALA A 147 -8.75 -0.11 9.76
N LEU A 148 -7.78 -0.25 8.87
CA LEU A 148 -7.68 -1.43 8.01
C LEU A 148 -7.33 -2.68 8.81
N ILE A 149 -6.35 -2.61 9.69
CA ILE A 149 -5.94 -3.75 10.53
C ILE A 149 -7.08 -4.19 11.43
N GLU A 150 -7.76 -3.26 12.10
CA GLU A 150 -8.89 -3.57 12.97
C GLU A 150 -10.07 -4.17 12.20
N GLY A 151 -10.24 -3.77 10.95
CA GLY A 151 -11.26 -4.32 10.06
C GLY A 151 -10.89 -5.64 9.40
N GLY A 152 -9.74 -6.23 9.74
CA GLY A 152 -9.28 -7.48 9.14
C GLY A 152 -8.79 -7.35 7.71
N LYS A 153 -8.47 -6.13 7.27
CA LYS A 153 -7.99 -5.85 5.92
C LYS A 153 -6.47 -5.95 5.87
N GLN A 154 -5.92 -6.28 4.71
CA GLN A 154 -4.49 -6.49 4.54
C GLN A 154 -3.77 -5.20 4.21
N VAL A 155 -2.66 -4.94 4.91
CA VAL A 155 -1.74 -3.83 4.58
C VAL A 155 -0.36 -4.40 4.31
N ILE A 156 0.26 -3.95 3.22
CA ILE A 156 1.61 -4.34 2.84
C ILE A 156 2.41 -3.08 2.55
N MET A 157 3.61 -3.02 3.11
CA MET A 157 4.49 -1.86 2.99
C MET A 157 5.89 -2.30 2.58
N THR A 158 6.57 -1.46 1.83
CA THR A 158 7.99 -1.67 1.54
C THR A 158 8.82 -0.50 2.06
N CYS A 159 10.09 -0.77 2.30
CA CYS A 159 11.05 0.24 2.70
C CYS A 159 12.45 -0.15 2.21
N ASP A 160 13.32 0.84 2.02
CA ASP A 160 14.70 0.59 1.61
C ASP A 160 15.60 0.16 2.77
N SER A 161 15.12 0.29 4.02
CA SER A 161 15.89 -0.03 5.21
C SER A 161 14.98 -0.58 6.30
N TYR A 162 15.59 -1.15 7.36
CA TYR A 162 14.87 -1.65 8.52
C TYR A 162 14.13 -0.50 9.22
N PRO A 163 12.88 -0.71 9.73
CA PRO A 163 12.07 0.38 10.30
C PRO A 163 12.76 1.20 11.38
N LYS A 164 13.49 0.56 12.27
CA LYS A 164 14.20 1.24 13.38
C LYS A 164 15.33 2.15 12.90
N GLN A 165 15.77 2.01 11.65
CA GLN A 165 16.82 2.81 11.05
C GLN A 165 16.30 4.04 10.33
N ILE A 166 14.98 4.23 10.25
CA ILE A 166 14.38 5.35 9.54
C ILE A 166 14.33 6.56 10.48
N GLU A 167 15.13 7.59 10.17
CA GLU A 167 15.07 8.85 10.88
C GLU A 167 13.82 9.64 10.42
N GLY A 168 13.24 10.41 11.34
CA GLY A 168 12.08 11.24 11.02
C GLY A 168 10.75 10.49 10.96
N MET A 169 10.72 9.23 11.38
CA MET A 169 9.50 8.44 11.48
C MET A 169 9.04 8.38 12.94
N GLU A 170 7.73 8.57 13.18
CA GLU A 170 7.18 8.50 14.54
C GLU A 170 7.30 7.09 15.12
N GLU A 171 7.64 7.00 16.39
CA GLU A 171 7.83 5.72 17.09
C GLU A 171 6.60 4.84 17.06
N ARG A 172 5.40 5.43 17.15
CA ARG A 172 4.15 4.67 17.10
C ARG A 172 3.95 3.93 15.77
N LEU A 173 4.45 4.51 14.65
CA LEU A 173 4.43 3.82 13.36
C LEU A 173 5.48 2.72 13.32
N ILE A 174 6.71 3.02 13.75
CA ILE A 174 7.80 2.05 13.75
C ILE A 174 7.41 0.81 14.55
N SER A 175 6.78 0.99 15.71
CA SER A 175 6.37 -0.14 16.55
C SER A 175 5.34 -1.05 15.90
N ARG A 176 4.52 -0.50 15.00
CA ARG A 176 3.53 -1.27 14.24
C ARG A 176 4.14 -2.07 13.11
N PHE A 177 5.31 -1.66 12.62
CA PHE A 177 6.01 -2.32 11.52
C PHE A 177 6.93 -3.46 11.97
N SER A 178 7.20 -3.52 13.25
CA SER A 178 8.16 -4.48 13.81
C SER A 178 7.51 -5.75 14.34
#